data_c49979a118fe5a4c16462f52211e3a5b
#
_entry.id   c49979a118fe5a4c16462f52211e3a5b
#
_cell.length_a   1.000
_cell.length_b   1.000
_cell.length_c   1.000
_cell.angle_alpha   90.00
_cell.angle_beta   90.00
_cell.angle_gamma   90.00
#
_symmetry.space_group_name_H-M   'P 1'
#
loop_
_entity.id
_entity.type
_entity.pdbx_description
1 polymer ?
#
loop_
_entity_poly.entity_id
_entity_poly.type
_entity_poly.pdbx_seq_one_letter_code
_entity_poly.pdbx_strand_id
1 'polypeptide(L)'
;MPSIRLFSNFQRQRYFFTLAKEKNTSSKINMLSPPPQKQLRLDSFFSNKCEKSASPERKSSPVLVGNASDCKLEDLLLDPSWKRRLGSEFSKSYFRDLENRLNEIWQKPQTVVFPPKHLIFNAFNLTPLKSVKAVILGQDPYHNYGQAHGLSFSVPRGVTPPPSLKNIFKELADDIPSFKIPSHGCLTAWAKQGVLLLNASLTVECHKANSHAAFGWQDFTDFAIKTVSDHCFGVVFLLWGAFAHKKERLVDSKKHTIIKTAHPSPLSQGRFFGCRCFSKTNEALKEYGKDAIDWTID
;
A
#
# COMPACT_ATOMS: atom_id res chain seq x y z
N MET A 1 28.16 7.84 -58.00
CA MET A 1 27.09 7.73 -59.00
C MET A 1 26.52 6.34 -58.91
N PRO A 2 25.24 6.08 -59.12
CA PRO A 2 24.02 6.88 -58.82
C PRO A 2 23.18 6.22 -57.74
N SER A 3 22.40 6.94 -56.98
CA SER A 3 20.97 7.29 -57.09
C SER A 3 20.02 6.12 -57.37
N ILE A 4 19.03 5.99 -56.52
CA ILE A 4 17.59 5.74 -56.74
C ILE A 4 16.92 5.75 -55.38
N ARG A 5 16.16 6.67 -55.07
CA ARG A 5 14.75 7.07 -54.97
C ARG A 5 13.75 5.93 -55.14
N LEU A 6 12.76 5.90 -54.23
CA LEU A 6 11.30 5.85 -54.52
C LEU A 6 10.55 5.49 -53.23
N PHE A 7 9.67 6.39 -52.72
CA PHE A 7 8.22 6.51 -52.94
C PHE A 7 7.44 5.25 -52.51
N SER A 8 6.51 5.35 -51.56
CA SER A 8 5.12 5.80 -51.74
C SER A 8 4.32 5.57 -50.47
N ASN A 9 3.63 6.53 -49.97
CA ASN A 9 2.18 6.74 -49.95
C ASN A 9 1.31 5.45 -49.85
N PHE A 10 0.43 5.43 -48.87
CA PHE A 10 -0.99 5.08 -49.00
C PHE A 10 -1.64 5.17 -47.65
N GLN A 11 -2.50 5.98 -47.46
CA GLN A 11 -3.93 6.24 -47.70
C GLN A 11 -4.76 6.12 -46.40
N ARG A 12 -5.43 7.25 -46.17
CA ARG A 12 -6.52 7.44 -45.21
C ARG A 12 -7.74 6.59 -45.64
N GLN A 13 -8.37 5.93 -44.70
CA GLN A 13 -9.79 5.58 -44.83
C GLN A 13 -10.58 6.13 -43.65
N ARG A 14 -11.47 7.07 -43.99
CA ARG A 14 -12.57 7.57 -43.17
C ARG A 14 -13.73 6.57 -43.28
N TYR A 15 -14.30 6.20 -42.14
CA TYR A 15 -15.64 5.62 -42.11
C TYR A 15 -16.59 6.58 -41.39
N PHE A 16 -17.59 7.02 -42.17
CA PHE A 16 -18.78 7.74 -41.72
C PHE A 16 -19.70 6.79 -40.95
N PHE A 17 -20.20 7.17 -39.79
CA PHE A 17 -21.36 6.54 -39.17
C PHE A 17 -22.58 7.45 -39.33
N THR A 18 -23.56 6.88 -39.98
CA THR A 18 -24.89 7.44 -40.23
C THR A 18 -25.75 7.28 -38.97
N LEU A 19 -26.40 8.36 -38.59
CA LEU A 19 -27.41 8.43 -37.55
C LEU A 19 -28.72 7.79 -38.03
N ALA A 20 -29.26 6.83 -37.29
CA ALA A 20 -30.66 6.47 -37.37
C ALA A 20 -31.35 6.79 -36.04
N LYS A 21 -32.33 7.68 -36.12
CA LYS A 21 -33.30 7.99 -35.06
C LYS A 21 -34.37 6.94 -35.11
N GLU A 22 -34.67 6.34 -33.96
CA GLU A 22 -35.99 5.74 -33.73
C GLU A 22 -36.61 6.19 -32.41
N LYS A 23 -37.91 6.33 -32.47
CA LYS A 23 -38.82 7.06 -31.55
C LYS A 23 -39.30 6.19 -30.40
N ASN A 24 -39.47 6.82 -29.26
CA ASN A 24 -40.39 6.59 -28.13
C ASN A 24 -41.50 5.56 -28.32
N THR A 25 -41.60 4.64 -27.34
CA THR A 25 -42.89 4.30 -26.73
C THR A 25 -42.73 4.06 -25.24
N SER A 26 -43.46 4.83 -24.49
CA SER A 26 -43.59 4.85 -23.03
C SER A 26 -44.42 3.65 -22.58
N SER A 27 -43.91 2.81 -21.69
CA SER A 27 -44.73 1.94 -20.87
C SER A 27 -44.31 2.03 -19.41
N LYS A 28 -45.23 2.57 -18.61
CA LYS A 28 -45.15 2.66 -17.14
C LYS A 28 -45.16 1.26 -16.55
N ILE A 29 -44.08 0.89 -15.86
CA ILE A 29 -44.05 -0.25 -14.96
C ILE A 29 -44.03 0.28 -13.53
N ASN A 30 -45.08 -0.02 -12.78
CA ASN A 30 -45.22 0.23 -11.36
C ASN A 30 -44.13 -0.54 -10.59
N MET A 31 -43.25 0.17 -9.93
CA MET A 31 -42.36 -0.43 -8.94
C MET A 31 -43.05 -0.49 -7.59
N LEU A 32 -43.36 -1.69 -7.16
CA LEU A 32 -43.74 -2.03 -5.79
C LEU A 32 -42.51 -1.94 -4.90
N SER A 33 -42.63 -1.19 -3.83
CA SER A 33 -41.59 -1.04 -2.80
C SER A 33 -41.39 -2.35 -2.04
N PRO A 34 -40.15 -2.77 -1.72
CA PRO A 34 -39.92 -3.93 -0.87
C PRO A 34 -40.28 -3.64 0.60
N PRO A 35 -40.74 -4.64 1.37
CA PRO A 35 -41.12 -4.46 2.76
C PRO A 35 -39.92 -4.19 3.68
N PRO A 36 -40.12 -3.55 4.87
CA PRO A 36 -39.05 -3.20 5.77
C PRO A 36 -38.42 -4.43 6.42
N GLN A 37 -37.10 -4.56 6.29
CA GLN A 37 -36.33 -5.58 6.99
C GLN A 37 -36.27 -5.24 8.49
N LYS A 38 -36.72 -6.17 9.32
CA LYS A 38 -36.58 -6.13 10.78
C LYS A 38 -35.11 -6.16 11.19
N GLN A 39 -34.65 -5.12 11.85
CA GLN A 39 -33.37 -5.02 12.49
C GLN A 39 -33.34 -5.95 13.72
N LEU A 40 -32.64 -7.06 13.62
CA LEU A 40 -32.37 -7.96 14.74
C LEU A 40 -31.28 -7.32 15.64
N ARG A 41 -31.65 -7.02 16.88
CA ARG A 41 -30.71 -6.59 17.92
C ARG A 41 -29.77 -7.74 18.29
N LEU A 42 -28.47 -7.46 18.26
CA LEU A 42 -27.39 -8.42 18.52
C LEU A 42 -26.91 -8.32 19.98
N ASP A 43 -27.83 -8.34 20.95
CA ASP A 43 -27.51 -8.13 22.38
C ASP A 43 -27.57 -9.41 23.23
N SER A 44 -27.54 -10.61 22.63
CA SER A 44 -27.75 -11.84 23.39
C SER A 44 -26.72 -12.96 23.23
N PHE A 45 -25.45 -12.65 22.89
CA PHE A 45 -24.42 -13.69 22.72
C PHE A 45 -23.19 -13.58 23.63
N PHE A 46 -23.26 -12.86 24.76
CA PHE A 46 -22.18 -12.89 25.75
C PHE A 46 -22.72 -13.27 27.14
N SER A 47 -23.06 -14.53 27.30
CA SER A 47 -23.24 -15.18 28.62
C SER A 47 -22.85 -16.65 28.48
N ASN A 48 -21.57 -16.96 28.69
CA ASN A 48 -21.17 -18.31 29.05
C ASN A 48 -20.23 -18.25 30.27
N LYS A 49 -20.73 -18.85 31.34
CA LYS A 49 -20.07 -19.15 32.60
C LYS A 49 -18.75 -19.89 32.31
N CYS A 50 -17.67 -19.40 32.87
CA CYS A 50 -16.42 -20.15 33.01
C CYS A 50 -16.38 -20.81 34.38
N GLU A 51 -16.45 -22.16 34.40
CA GLU A 51 -16.19 -22.96 35.58
C GLU A 51 -14.69 -23.01 35.91
N LYS A 52 -14.37 -22.92 37.19
CA LYS A 52 -13.04 -22.91 37.74
C LYS A 52 -12.42 -24.31 37.67
N SER A 53 -11.25 -24.46 37.07
CA SER A 53 -10.29 -25.51 37.37
C SER A 53 -8.94 -24.88 37.72
N ALA A 54 -8.44 -25.18 38.93
CA ALA A 54 -7.20 -24.67 39.48
C ALA A 54 -5.99 -25.50 39.00
N SER A 55 -4.87 -24.83 38.69
CA SER A 55 -3.47 -25.30 38.90
C SER A 55 -2.48 -24.42 38.15
N PRO A 56 -1.16 -24.35 38.45
CA PRO A 56 -0.56 -23.66 39.60
C PRO A 56 0.22 -22.39 39.17
N GLU A 57 0.42 -21.51 40.11
CA GLU A 57 1.14 -20.24 40.01
C GLU A 57 2.54 -20.37 39.44
N ARG A 58 2.79 -19.76 38.26
CA ARG A 58 4.12 -19.28 37.88
C ARG A 58 4.24 -17.82 38.29
N LYS A 59 5.12 -17.55 39.24
CA LYS A 59 5.53 -16.19 39.62
C LYS A 59 6.11 -15.49 38.42
N SER A 60 5.34 -14.59 37.79
CA SER A 60 5.81 -13.63 36.81
C SER A 60 6.37 -12.42 37.55
N SER A 61 7.64 -12.11 37.29
CA SER A 61 8.26 -10.86 37.68
C SER A 61 7.47 -9.67 37.16
N PRO A 62 7.38 -8.53 37.86
CA PRO A 62 6.64 -7.37 37.39
C PRO A 62 7.36 -6.79 36.17
N VAL A 63 6.72 -6.92 35.03
CA VAL A 63 7.06 -6.11 33.84
C VAL A 63 6.71 -4.66 34.21
N LEU A 64 7.71 -3.81 34.32
CA LEU A 64 7.57 -2.37 34.47
C LEU A 64 6.76 -1.86 33.29
N VAL A 65 5.48 -1.62 33.49
CA VAL A 65 4.63 -0.86 32.60
C VAL A 65 5.05 0.61 32.74
N GLY A 66 6.07 1.00 31.99
CA GLY A 66 6.38 2.42 31.77
C GLY A 66 5.17 3.06 31.09
N ASN A 67 4.77 4.23 31.58
CA ASN A 67 3.66 5.00 31.04
C ASN A 67 3.78 5.10 29.51
N ALA A 68 2.83 4.55 28.78
CA ALA A 68 2.79 4.49 27.31
C ALA A 68 2.63 5.88 26.63
N SER A 69 2.69 6.98 27.40
CA SER A 69 2.44 8.34 26.91
C SER A 69 3.65 9.04 26.29
N ASP A 70 4.90 8.59 26.50
CA ASP A 70 6.11 9.35 26.14
C ASP A 70 6.99 8.72 25.03
N CYS A 71 6.55 7.66 24.36
CA CYS A 71 7.31 7.08 23.26
C CYS A 71 7.26 8.00 22.03
N LYS A 72 8.40 8.61 21.69
CA LYS A 72 8.56 9.42 20.48
C LYS A 72 8.41 8.56 19.23
N LEU A 73 7.97 9.15 18.12
CA LEU A 73 7.90 8.44 16.85
C LEU A 73 9.26 7.88 16.41
N GLU A 74 10.33 8.60 16.66
CA GLU A 74 11.70 8.18 16.38
C GLU A 74 12.05 6.82 17.00
N ASP A 75 11.55 6.54 18.20
CA ASP A 75 11.82 5.28 18.93
C ASP A 75 11.18 4.06 18.25
N LEU A 76 10.14 4.28 17.43
CA LEU A 76 9.43 3.23 16.70
C LEU A 76 10.14 2.79 15.41
N LEU A 77 11.10 3.58 14.93
CA LEU A 77 11.96 3.19 13.82
C LEU A 77 13.11 2.33 14.38
N LEU A 78 12.99 1.00 14.26
CA LEU A 78 13.89 0.07 14.96
C LEU A 78 15.14 -0.28 14.14
N ASP A 79 15.01 -0.36 12.81
CA ASP A 79 16.12 -0.78 11.95
C ASP A 79 17.28 0.24 11.96
N PRO A 80 18.51 -0.19 12.32
CA PRO A 80 19.65 0.73 12.48
C PRO A 80 20.14 1.32 11.16
N SER A 81 19.91 0.66 10.03
CA SER A 81 20.31 1.18 8.72
C SER A 81 19.44 2.36 8.30
N TRP A 82 18.16 2.34 8.60
CA TRP A 82 17.23 3.44 8.42
C TRP A 82 17.44 4.55 9.45
N LYS A 83 17.60 4.21 10.74
CA LYS A 83 17.90 5.20 11.79
C LYS A 83 19.09 6.09 11.43
N ARG A 84 20.15 5.49 10.93
CA ARG A 84 21.36 6.22 10.52
C ARG A 84 21.11 7.24 9.43
N ARG A 85 20.16 6.98 8.53
CA ARG A 85 19.89 7.82 7.37
C ARG A 85 18.76 8.81 7.60
N LEU A 86 17.72 8.39 8.31
CA LEU A 86 16.52 9.19 8.53
C LEU A 86 16.55 9.94 9.88
N GLY A 87 17.52 9.65 10.76
CA GLY A 87 17.56 10.22 12.11
C GLY A 87 17.53 11.75 12.14
N SER A 88 18.20 12.43 11.18
CA SER A 88 18.17 13.89 11.09
C SER A 88 16.79 14.46 10.74
N GLU A 89 15.91 13.66 10.12
CA GLU A 89 14.57 14.13 9.77
C GLU A 89 13.69 14.36 11.01
N PHE A 90 13.86 13.53 12.06
CA PHE A 90 13.09 13.65 13.30
C PHE A 90 13.32 14.97 14.05
N SER A 91 14.46 15.63 13.82
CA SER A 91 14.76 16.92 14.42
C SER A 91 14.27 18.14 13.62
N LYS A 92 13.78 17.94 12.39
CA LYS A 92 13.28 19.02 11.53
C LYS A 92 11.94 19.57 12.01
N SER A 93 11.66 20.84 11.74
CA SER A 93 10.42 21.51 12.15
C SER A 93 9.18 20.78 11.63
N TYR A 94 9.14 20.41 10.35
CA TYR A 94 7.98 19.72 9.77
C TYR A 94 7.66 18.41 10.49
N PHE A 95 8.70 17.65 10.95
CA PHE A 95 8.48 16.38 11.64
C PHE A 95 8.00 16.61 13.07
N ARG A 96 8.50 17.62 13.76
CA ARG A 96 7.99 18.01 15.09
C ARG A 96 6.54 18.47 15.03
N ASP A 97 6.19 19.26 14.02
CA ASP A 97 4.80 19.69 13.79
C ASP A 97 3.87 18.49 13.49
N LEU A 98 4.36 17.52 12.70
CA LEU A 98 3.67 16.27 12.44
C LEU A 98 3.45 15.48 13.73
N GLU A 99 4.50 15.29 14.54
CA GLU A 99 4.44 14.55 15.80
C GLU A 99 3.49 15.23 16.80
N ASN A 100 3.53 16.55 16.92
CA ASN A 100 2.62 17.32 17.77
C ASN A 100 1.16 17.12 17.35
N ARG A 101 0.85 17.22 16.05
CA ARG A 101 -0.51 16.99 15.52
C ARG A 101 -1.00 15.58 15.81
N LEU A 102 -0.15 14.58 15.67
CA LEU A 102 -0.49 13.19 15.98
C LEU A 102 -0.73 13.01 17.49
N ASN A 103 0.11 13.60 18.34
CA ASN A 103 -0.05 13.54 19.78
C ASN A 103 -1.37 14.19 20.23
N GLU A 104 -1.73 15.35 19.65
CA GLU A 104 -3.03 15.99 19.89
C GLU A 104 -4.23 15.09 19.50
N ILE A 105 -4.10 14.37 18.38
CA ILE A 105 -5.16 13.46 17.92
C ILE A 105 -5.26 12.25 18.83
N TRP A 106 -4.14 11.65 19.22
CA TRP A 106 -4.12 10.49 20.13
C TRP A 106 -4.66 10.79 21.52
N GLN A 107 -4.63 12.05 21.96
CA GLN A 107 -5.26 12.48 23.21
C GLN A 107 -6.79 12.59 23.13
N LYS A 108 -7.38 12.58 21.90
CA LYS A 108 -8.82 12.64 21.70
C LYS A 108 -9.45 11.25 21.82
N PRO A 109 -10.25 10.94 22.86
CA PRO A 109 -10.77 9.58 23.11
C PRO A 109 -11.62 9.01 21.95
N GLN A 110 -12.18 9.88 21.12
CA GLN A 110 -13.09 9.49 20.02
C GLN A 110 -12.37 9.31 18.68
N THR A 111 -11.07 9.61 18.59
CA THR A 111 -10.33 9.55 17.35
C THR A 111 -9.42 8.34 17.33
N VAL A 112 -9.63 7.47 16.34
CA VAL A 112 -8.79 6.30 16.11
C VAL A 112 -7.89 6.56 14.91
N VAL A 113 -6.59 6.34 15.07
CA VAL A 113 -5.58 6.49 14.03
C VAL A 113 -5.02 5.13 13.64
N PHE A 114 -4.87 4.89 12.36
CA PHE A 114 -4.27 3.70 11.80
C PHE A 114 -2.95 4.00 11.08
N PRO A 115 -2.03 3.03 11.05
CA PRO A 115 -2.01 1.77 11.80
C PRO A 115 -1.81 2.02 13.31
N PRO A 116 -1.87 0.99 14.16
CA PRO A 116 -1.43 1.08 15.56
C PRO A 116 -0.05 1.71 15.70
N LYS A 117 0.18 2.54 16.72
CA LYS A 117 1.39 3.38 16.86
C LYS A 117 2.69 2.60 16.63
N HIS A 118 2.82 1.41 17.19
CA HIS A 118 4.03 0.55 17.06
C HIS A 118 4.25 -0.01 15.63
N LEU A 119 3.27 0.12 14.72
CA LEU A 119 3.36 -0.38 13.34
C LEU A 119 3.57 0.75 12.31
N ILE A 120 3.68 2.00 12.72
CA ILE A 120 3.82 3.14 11.80
C ILE A 120 5.03 2.97 10.87
N PHE A 121 6.17 2.53 11.40
CA PHE A 121 7.40 2.30 10.63
C PHE A 121 7.63 0.84 10.24
N ASN A 122 6.58 0.01 10.22
CA ASN A 122 6.71 -1.43 9.97
C ASN A 122 7.35 -1.75 8.61
N ALA A 123 7.08 -0.96 7.57
CA ALA A 123 7.72 -1.11 6.26
C ALA A 123 9.25 -1.00 6.36
N PHE A 124 9.76 -0.04 7.10
CA PHE A 124 11.19 0.15 7.34
C PHE A 124 11.79 -0.93 8.24
N ASN A 125 11.07 -1.30 9.29
CA ASN A 125 11.54 -2.29 10.27
C ASN A 125 11.62 -3.71 9.69
N LEU A 126 10.76 -4.04 8.71
CA LEU A 126 10.76 -5.34 8.03
C LEU A 126 11.68 -5.39 6.80
N THR A 127 12.02 -4.22 6.23
CA THR A 127 12.85 -4.13 5.03
C THR A 127 14.04 -3.23 5.29
N PRO A 128 15.15 -3.75 5.85
CA PRO A 128 16.39 -2.97 6.07
C PRO A 128 16.85 -2.30 4.78
N LEU A 129 17.40 -1.07 4.88
CA LEU A 129 17.80 -0.28 3.70
C LEU A 129 18.70 -1.05 2.73
N LYS A 130 19.66 -1.82 3.25
CA LYS A 130 20.60 -2.59 2.42
C LYS A 130 19.98 -3.76 1.68
N SER A 131 18.83 -4.25 2.15
CA SER A 131 18.11 -5.36 1.52
C SER A 131 17.04 -4.91 0.53
N VAL A 132 16.83 -3.60 0.33
CA VAL A 132 15.82 -3.11 -0.59
C VAL A 132 16.14 -3.54 -2.03
N LYS A 133 15.24 -4.33 -2.60
CA LYS A 133 15.23 -4.80 -4.00
C LYS A 133 14.18 -4.07 -4.83
N ALA A 134 13.00 -3.86 -4.25
CA ALA A 134 11.90 -3.18 -4.90
C ALA A 134 11.20 -2.21 -3.94
N VAL A 135 10.59 -1.17 -4.47
CA VAL A 135 9.74 -0.22 -3.72
C VAL A 135 8.37 -0.21 -4.35
N ILE A 136 7.34 -0.52 -3.58
CA ILE A 136 5.94 -0.37 -3.98
C ILE A 136 5.36 0.79 -3.16
N LEU A 137 4.92 1.85 -3.85
CA LEU A 137 4.45 3.06 -3.21
C LEU A 137 2.92 3.13 -3.20
N GLY A 138 2.34 3.08 -1.98
CA GLY A 138 0.95 3.41 -1.71
C GLY A 138 0.76 4.89 -1.38
N GLN A 139 -0.48 5.34 -1.26
CA GLN A 139 -0.81 6.72 -0.90
C GLN A 139 -0.89 6.89 0.62
N ASP A 140 -1.83 6.24 1.26
CA ASP A 140 -2.09 6.24 2.70
C ASP A 140 -2.50 4.84 3.18
N PRO A 141 -2.49 4.57 4.50
CA PRO A 141 -2.93 3.29 5.03
C PRO A 141 -4.42 3.04 4.79
N TYR A 142 -4.84 1.79 4.80
CA TYR A 142 -6.26 1.45 4.89
C TYR A 142 -6.85 2.06 6.16
N HIS A 143 -8.05 2.64 6.04
CA HIS A 143 -8.68 3.43 7.12
C HIS A 143 -9.82 2.71 7.87
N ASN A 144 -10.06 1.44 7.60
CA ASN A 144 -11.02 0.63 8.35
C ASN A 144 -10.32 -0.17 9.45
N TYR A 145 -11.09 -0.53 10.49
CA TYR A 145 -10.58 -1.30 11.62
C TYR A 145 -9.89 -2.59 11.19
N GLY A 146 -8.75 -2.86 11.81
CA GLY A 146 -8.00 -4.10 11.62
C GLY A 146 -7.26 -4.24 10.29
N GLN A 147 -7.36 -3.28 9.35
CA GLN A 147 -6.77 -3.42 8.01
C GLN A 147 -5.31 -2.97 7.93
N ALA A 148 -4.99 -1.80 8.50
CA ALA A 148 -3.64 -1.24 8.37
C ALA A 148 -2.67 -1.86 9.40
N HIS A 149 -1.50 -2.27 8.92
CA HIS A 149 -0.42 -2.78 9.76
C HIS A 149 0.97 -2.25 9.34
N GLY A 150 1.00 -1.06 8.74
CA GLY A 150 2.23 -0.35 8.40
C GLY A 150 2.91 -0.80 7.09
N LEU A 151 2.24 -1.61 6.27
CA LEU A 151 2.68 -2.00 4.93
C LEU A 151 1.65 -1.57 3.89
N SER A 152 2.09 -0.90 2.81
CA SER A 152 1.19 -0.49 1.73
C SER A 152 0.51 -1.69 1.07
N PHE A 153 -0.78 -1.55 0.72
CA PHE A 153 -1.63 -2.58 0.11
C PHE A 153 -1.86 -3.86 0.93
N SER A 154 -1.18 -4.05 2.04
CA SER A 154 -1.23 -5.25 2.88
C SER A 154 -2.27 -5.14 3.99
N VAL A 155 -2.88 -6.28 4.35
CA VAL A 155 -3.73 -6.42 5.54
C VAL A 155 -3.25 -7.61 6.38
N PRO A 156 -3.49 -7.62 7.71
CA PRO A 156 -3.14 -8.76 8.56
C PRO A 156 -3.84 -10.06 8.12
N ARG A 157 -3.29 -11.21 8.53
CA ARG A 157 -3.99 -12.50 8.39
C ARG A 157 -5.35 -12.44 9.10
N GLY A 158 -6.35 -13.10 8.53
CA GLY A 158 -7.74 -13.08 9.03
C GLY A 158 -8.56 -11.89 8.55
N VAL A 159 -7.94 -10.90 7.90
CA VAL A 159 -8.65 -9.77 7.29
C VAL A 159 -8.87 -10.02 5.79
N THR A 160 -10.09 -9.82 5.32
CA THR A 160 -10.43 -9.97 3.90
C THR A 160 -9.62 -8.99 3.05
N PRO A 161 -8.91 -9.47 1.99
CA PRO A 161 -8.16 -8.60 1.09
C PRO A 161 -9.05 -7.51 0.47
N PRO A 162 -8.66 -6.22 0.58
CA PRO A 162 -9.39 -5.11 -0.05
C PRO A 162 -9.37 -5.19 -1.58
N PRO A 163 -10.28 -4.47 -2.28
CA PRO A 163 -10.41 -4.56 -3.73
C PRO A 163 -9.12 -4.31 -4.52
N SER A 164 -8.32 -3.33 -4.12
CA SER A 164 -7.02 -3.07 -4.78
C SER A 164 -6.06 -4.25 -4.63
N LEU A 165 -6.00 -4.89 -3.46
CA LEU A 165 -5.14 -6.06 -3.24
C LEU A 165 -5.64 -7.28 -4.02
N LYS A 166 -6.95 -7.47 -4.14
CA LYS A 166 -7.52 -8.53 -5.01
C LYS A 166 -7.11 -8.33 -6.48
N ASN A 167 -7.09 -7.08 -6.96
CA ASN A 167 -6.63 -6.76 -8.31
C ASN A 167 -5.13 -7.01 -8.47
N ILE A 168 -4.31 -6.70 -7.44
CA ILE A 168 -2.88 -7.03 -7.41
C ILE A 168 -2.69 -8.54 -7.54
N PHE A 169 -3.42 -9.35 -6.77
CA PHE A 169 -3.32 -10.81 -6.84
C PHE A 169 -3.80 -11.38 -8.18
N LYS A 170 -4.84 -10.78 -8.78
CA LYS A 170 -5.30 -11.19 -10.11
C LYS A 170 -4.23 -10.93 -11.18
N GLU A 171 -3.67 -9.72 -11.21
CA GLU A 171 -2.57 -9.40 -12.12
C GLU A 171 -1.36 -10.30 -11.90
N LEU A 172 -1.04 -10.58 -10.63
CA LEU A 172 0.09 -11.43 -10.29
C LEU A 172 -0.12 -12.88 -10.75
N ALA A 173 -1.35 -13.41 -10.65
CA ALA A 173 -1.68 -14.76 -11.14
C ALA A 173 -1.62 -14.85 -12.67
N ASP A 174 -1.94 -13.78 -13.38
CA ASP A 174 -1.84 -13.70 -14.84
C ASP A 174 -0.38 -13.48 -15.30
N ASP A 175 0.46 -12.84 -14.49
CA ASP A 175 1.86 -12.49 -14.81
C ASP A 175 2.86 -13.58 -14.43
N ILE A 176 2.66 -14.24 -13.28
CA ILE A 176 3.56 -15.27 -12.73
C ILE A 176 2.86 -16.64 -12.69
N PRO A 177 3.16 -17.55 -13.60
CA PRO A 177 2.44 -18.82 -13.73
C PRO A 177 2.43 -19.70 -12.46
N SER A 178 3.45 -19.58 -11.61
CA SER A 178 3.56 -20.34 -10.37
C SER A 178 2.75 -19.75 -9.22
N PHE A 179 2.27 -18.49 -9.35
CA PHE A 179 1.53 -17.81 -8.29
C PHE A 179 0.12 -18.36 -8.16
N LYS A 180 -0.26 -18.70 -6.94
CA LYS A 180 -1.64 -19.06 -6.58
C LYS A 180 -2.21 -17.96 -5.69
N ILE A 181 -3.43 -17.53 -6.00
CA ILE A 181 -4.10 -16.50 -5.19
C ILE A 181 -4.28 -17.03 -3.77
N PRO A 182 -3.69 -16.35 -2.76
CA PRO A 182 -3.74 -16.81 -1.37
C PRO A 182 -5.10 -16.53 -0.73
N SER A 183 -5.38 -17.20 0.37
CA SER A 183 -6.59 -16.97 1.17
C SER A 183 -6.51 -15.72 2.06
N HIS A 184 -5.34 -15.10 2.18
CA HIS A 184 -5.11 -13.91 3.03
C HIS A 184 -4.41 -12.79 2.27
N GLY A 185 -4.37 -11.58 2.86
CA GLY A 185 -3.77 -10.38 2.26
C GLY A 185 -2.49 -9.90 2.94
N CYS A 186 -1.78 -10.74 3.69
CA CYS A 186 -0.59 -10.33 4.42
C CYS A 186 0.66 -10.43 3.54
N LEU A 187 1.25 -9.28 3.18
CA LEU A 187 2.42 -9.18 2.30
C LEU A 187 3.75 -9.13 3.06
N THR A 188 3.77 -9.51 4.33
CA THR A 188 5.00 -9.51 5.15
C THR A 188 6.13 -10.35 4.52
N ALA A 189 5.80 -11.44 3.82
CA ALA A 189 6.79 -12.25 3.12
C ALA A 189 7.53 -11.46 2.01
N TRP A 190 6.84 -10.57 1.31
CA TRP A 190 7.49 -9.68 0.34
C TRP A 190 8.41 -8.67 1.01
N ALA A 191 7.97 -8.05 2.11
CA ALA A 191 8.79 -7.09 2.86
C ALA A 191 10.10 -7.72 3.34
N LYS A 192 10.05 -8.95 3.87
CA LYS A 192 11.23 -9.69 4.32
C LYS A 192 12.21 -10.06 3.20
N GLN A 193 11.75 -10.12 1.95
CA GLN A 193 12.59 -10.36 0.77
C GLN A 193 13.21 -9.09 0.19
N GLY A 194 12.90 -7.91 0.73
CA GLY A 194 13.42 -6.64 0.26
C GLY A 194 12.42 -5.80 -0.55
N VAL A 195 11.13 -6.09 -0.48
CA VAL A 195 10.09 -5.22 -1.06
C VAL A 195 9.68 -4.18 -0.03
N LEU A 196 10.13 -2.95 -0.19
CA LEU A 196 9.71 -1.83 0.66
C LEU A 196 8.27 -1.43 0.31
N LEU A 197 7.32 -1.88 1.11
CA LEU A 197 5.89 -1.59 0.97
C LEU A 197 5.55 -0.27 1.69
N LEU A 198 5.86 0.86 1.06
CA LEU A 198 5.82 2.19 1.66
C LEU A 198 4.54 2.93 1.29
N ASN A 199 3.88 3.57 2.25
CA ASN A 199 2.87 4.60 1.97
C ASN A 199 3.50 6.00 2.01
N ALA A 200 2.99 6.92 1.22
CA ALA A 200 3.41 8.31 1.24
C ALA A 200 3.00 9.04 2.53
N SER A 201 1.81 8.72 3.08
CA SER A 201 1.41 9.08 4.45
C SER A 201 1.40 7.82 5.30
N LEU A 202 2.05 7.85 6.47
CA LEU A 202 2.20 6.65 7.30
C LEU A 202 1.05 6.48 8.31
N THR A 203 0.19 7.47 8.44
CA THR A 203 -0.99 7.42 9.33
C THR A 203 -2.24 7.94 8.65
N VAL A 204 -3.41 7.53 9.14
CA VAL A 204 -4.72 7.94 8.67
C VAL A 204 -5.72 7.89 9.81
N GLU A 205 -6.71 8.79 9.85
CA GLU A 205 -7.84 8.72 10.79
C GLU A 205 -8.87 7.67 10.32
N CYS A 206 -9.45 6.97 11.27
CA CYS A 206 -10.49 5.98 11.04
C CYS A 206 -11.60 6.51 10.12
N HIS A 207 -11.92 5.76 9.08
CA HIS A 207 -12.93 6.06 8.04
C HIS A 207 -12.69 7.35 7.23
N LYS A 208 -11.55 8.02 7.36
CA LYS A 208 -11.26 9.27 6.64
C LYS A 208 -10.01 9.11 5.77
N ALA A 209 -10.17 8.52 4.59
CA ALA A 209 -9.06 8.38 3.62
C ALA A 209 -8.34 9.72 3.41
N ASN A 210 -7.01 9.67 3.32
CA ASN A 210 -6.14 10.82 3.07
C ASN A 210 -6.18 11.93 4.14
N SER A 211 -6.75 11.68 5.32
CA SER A 211 -6.94 12.69 6.40
C SER A 211 -5.64 13.30 6.91
N HIS A 212 -4.51 12.56 6.84
CA HIS A 212 -3.21 13.04 7.30
C HIS A 212 -2.26 13.46 6.17
N ALA A 213 -2.77 13.69 4.95
CA ALA A 213 -1.96 14.08 3.79
C ALA A 213 -1.16 15.38 3.99
N ALA A 214 -1.72 16.33 4.77
CA ALA A 214 -1.12 17.63 5.05
C ALA A 214 -0.32 17.66 6.37
N PHE A 215 0.00 16.49 6.97
CA PHE A 215 0.70 16.45 8.27
C PHE A 215 2.21 16.57 8.15
N GLY A 216 2.78 16.35 6.95
CA GLY A 216 4.23 16.36 6.72
C GLY A 216 4.83 14.97 6.46
N TRP A 217 4.00 13.91 6.48
CA TRP A 217 4.49 12.57 6.16
C TRP A 217 5.19 12.48 4.81
N GLN A 218 4.68 13.22 3.80
CA GLN A 218 5.26 13.16 2.46
C GLN A 218 6.69 13.70 2.39
N ASP A 219 7.06 14.68 3.22
CA ASP A 219 8.43 15.18 3.30
C ASP A 219 9.36 14.09 3.82
N PHE A 220 8.94 13.37 4.86
CA PHE A 220 9.69 12.26 5.43
C PHE A 220 9.82 11.07 4.46
N THR A 221 8.73 10.67 3.83
CA THR A 221 8.72 9.51 2.92
C THR A 221 9.39 9.83 1.58
N ASP A 222 9.31 11.07 1.09
CA ASP A 222 10.07 11.54 -0.08
C ASP A 222 11.57 11.48 0.20
N PHE A 223 11.99 11.88 1.40
CA PHE A 223 13.40 11.74 1.82
C PHE A 223 13.80 10.27 1.94
N ALA A 224 12.92 9.39 2.42
CA ALA A 224 13.18 7.95 2.45
C ALA A 224 13.33 7.35 1.04
N ILE A 225 12.46 7.72 0.09
CA ILE A 225 12.58 7.30 -1.32
C ILE A 225 13.91 7.79 -1.91
N LYS A 226 14.25 9.06 -1.68
CA LYS A 226 15.53 9.61 -2.12
C LYS A 226 16.72 8.89 -1.48
N THR A 227 16.62 8.53 -0.21
CA THR A 227 17.64 7.75 0.50
C THR A 227 17.87 6.39 -0.17
N VAL A 228 16.81 5.68 -0.58
CA VAL A 228 16.96 4.45 -1.37
C VAL A 228 17.68 4.73 -2.68
N SER A 229 17.26 5.77 -3.39
CA SER A 229 17.85 6.14 -4.68
C SER A 229 19.33 6.54 -4.57
N ASP A 230 19.71 7.22 -3.50
CA ASP A 230 21.10 7.69 -3.33
C ASP A 230 22.04 6.57 -2.84
N HIS A 231 21.54 5.67 -1.99
CA HIS A 231 22.38 4.73 -1.23
C HIS A 231 22.23 3.25 -1.60
N CYS A 232 21.29 2.91 -2.47
CA CYS A 232 21.14 1.59 -3.04
C CYS A 232 21.52 1.60 -4.52
N PHE A 233 21.66 0.41 -5.11
CA PHE A 233 21.90 0.23 -6.54
C PHE A 233 20.93 -0.84 -7.06
N GLY A 234 20.43 -0.68 -8.30
CA GLY A 234 19.63 -1.69 -8.95
C GLY A 234 18.33 -1.98 -8.19
N VAL A 235 17.61 -0.95 -7.73
CA VAL A 235 16.29 -1.09 -7.10
C VAL A 235 15.21 -0.85 -8.15
N VAL A 236 14.11 -1.60 -8.07
CA VAL A 236 12.96 -1.44 -8.96
C VAL A 236 11.85 -0.66 -8.24
N PHE A 237 11.48 0.50 -8.78
CA PHE A 237 10.41 1.33 -8.22
C PHE A 237 9.12 1.07 -9.00
N LEU A 238 8.15 0.43 -8.34
CA LEU A 238 6.81 0.20 -8.88
C LEU A 238 5.91 1.37 -8.47
N LEU A 239 5.66 2.26 -9.41
CA LEU A 239 4.86 3.46 -9.22
C LEU A 239 3.49 3.26 -9.86
N TRP A 240 2.49 2.98 -9.03
CA TRP A 240 1.14 2.65 -9.48
C TRP A 240 0.20 3.85 -9.37
N GLY A 241 -0.24 4.37 -10.53
CA GLY A 241 -1.17 5.49 -10.64
C GLY A 241 -0.51 6.87 -10.57
N ALA A 242 -1.28 7.89 -10.95
CA ALA A 242 -0.78 9.25 -11.14
C ALA A 242 -0.14 9.87 -9.89
N PHE A 243 -0.61 9.50 -8.69
CA PHE A 243 0.00 9.99 -7.45
C PHE A 243 1.42 9.48 -7.29
N ALA A 244 1.64 8.15 -7.44
CA ALA A 244 2.95 7.53 -7.32
C ALA A 244 3.89 7.97 -8.46
N HIS A 245 3.38 8.17 -9.69
CA HIS A 245 4.19 8.65 -10.81
C HIS A 245 4.91 9.97 -10.52
N LYS A 246 4.33 10.87 -9.71
CA LYS A 246 4.96 12.14 -9.32
C LYS A 246 6.25 11.95 -8.53
N LYS A 247 6.42 10.79 -7.90
CA LYS A 247 7.60 10.47 -7.08
C LYS A 247 8.80 10.00 -7.92
N GLU A 248 8.62 9.73 -9.22
CA GLU A 248 9.70 9.44 -10.19
C GLU A 248 10.85 10.45 -10.11
N ARG A 249 10.53 11.74 -9.90
CA ARG A 249 11.51 12.83 -9.74
C ARG A 249 12.55 12.62 -8.61
N LEU A 250 12.26 11.73 -7.66
CA LEU A 250 13.11 11.41 -6.51
C LEU A 250 14.11 10.28 -6.82
N VAL A 251 13.96 9.62 -7.97
CA VAL A 251 14.68 8.40 -8.32
C VAL A 251 15.67 8.66 -9.44
N ASP A 252 16.92 8.27 -9.24
CA ASP A 252 17.95 8.29 -10.28
C ASP A 252 17.74 7.11 -11.25
N SER A 253 17.14 7.38 -12.39
CA SER A 253 16.84 6.38 -13.42
C SER A 253 18.08 5.78 -14.09
N LYS A 254 19.29 6.33 -13.87
CA LYS A 254 20.56 5.74 -14.32
C LYS A 254 21.02 4.59 -13.43
N LYS A 255 20.55 4.55 -12.18
CA LYS A 255 20.91 3.52 -11.19
C LYS A 255 19.79 2.52 -10.93
N HIS A 256 18.55 2.87 -11.26
CA HIS A 256 17.35 2.15 -10.84
C HIS A 256 16.38 1.99 -12.00
N THR A 257 15.55 0.95 -11.94
CA THR A 257 14.45 0.74 -12.87
C THR A 257 13.16 1.33 -12.31
N ILE A 258 12.41 2.07 -13.14
CA ILE A 258 11.10 2.64 -12.78
C ILE A 258 10.03 2.00 -13.65
N ILE A 259 9.08 1.31 -13.03
CA ILE A 259 7.92 0.70 -13.69
C ILE A 259 6.68 1.50 -13.32
N LYS A 260 6.11 2.21 -14.30
CA LYS A 260 4.89 3.01 -14.13
C LYS A 260 3.69 2.28 -14.73
N THR A 261 2.63 2.10 -13.94
CA THR A 261 1.38 1.47 -14.38
C THR A 261 0.17 2.25 -13.86
N ALA A 262 -1.03 1.87 -14.29
CA ALA A 262 -2.24 2.37 -13.65
C ALA A 262 -2.32 1.90 -12.18
N HIS A 263 -3.18 2.54 -11.38
CA HIS A 263 -3.39 2.13 -9.99
C HIS A 263 -4.23 0.82 -9.93
N PRO A 264 -3.97 -0.11 -8.99
CA PRO A 264 -4.73 -1.35 -8.87
C PRO A 264 -6.18 -1.18 -8.37
N SER A 265 -6.60 0.03 -8.00
CA SER A 265 -7.98 0.30 -7.60
C SER A 265 -8.98 -0.03 -8.72
N PRO A 266 -10.18 -0.54 -8.38
CA PRO A 266 -11.28 -0.69 -9.34
C PRO A 266 -11.62 0.59 -10.11
N LEU A 267 -11.38 1.76 -9.50
CA LEU A 267 -11.59 3.07 -10.14
C LEU A 267 -10.70 3.28 -11.39
N SER A 268 -9.65 2.52 -11.56
CA SER A 268 -8.79 2.55 -12.74
C SER A 268 -9.37 1.79 -13.94
N GLN A 269 -10.60 1.29 -13.85
CA GLN A 269 -11.33 0.62 -14.94
C GLN A 269 -10.53 -0.53 -15.59
N GLY A 270 -9.83 -1.31 -14.79
CA GLY A 270 -9.05 -2.46 -15.24
C GLY A 270 -7.75 -2.16 -15.96
N ARG A 271 -7.35 -0.89 -16.13
CA ARG A 271 -6.10 -0.49 -16.81
C ARG A 271 -4.81 -0.99 -16.12
N PHE A 272 -4.93 -1.55 -14.92
CA PHE A 272 -3.82 -2.18 -14.21
C PHE A 272 -3.50 -3.58 -14.77
N PHE A 273 -4.51 -4.30 -15.27
CA PHE A 273 -4.33 -5.66 -15.76
C PHE A 273 -3.51 -5.72 -17.06
N GLY A 274 -2.67 -6.75 -17.16
CA GLY A 274 -1.75 -6.95 -18.26
C GLY A 274 -0.50 -6.06 -18.21
N CYS A 275 -0.27 -5.34 -17.11
CA CYS A 275 0.92 -4.49 -16.96
C CYS A 275 2.22 -5.29 -16.78
N ARG A 276 2.12 -6.54 -16.29
CA ARG A 276 3.23 -7.47 -16.09
C ARG A 276 4.36 -6.87 -15.23
N CYS A 277 3.99 -6.08 -14.23
CA CYS A 277 4.99 -5.36 -13.43
C CYS A 277 5.81 -6.28 -12.52
N PHE A 278 5.32 -7.46 -12.17
CA PHE A 278 6.02 -8.41 -11.28
C PHE A 278 7.11 -9.19 -12.01
N SER A 279 6.81 -9.76 -13.18
CA SER A 279 7.81 -10.41 -14.03
C SER A 279 8.88 -9.42 -14.46
N LYS A 280 8.49 -8.23 -14.93
CA LYS A 280 9.44 -7.14 -15.28
C LYS A 280 10.32 -6.72 -14.11
N THR A 281 9.79 -6.74 -12.87
CA THR A 281 10.61 -6.50 -11.68
C THR A 281 11.69 -7.54 -11.53
N ASN A 282 11.34 -8.83 -11.67
CA ASN A 282 12.30 -9.91 -11.54
C ASN A 282 13.31 -9.93 -12.69
N GLU A 283 12.90 -9.59 -13.91
CA GLU A 283 13.80 -9.40 -15.05
C GLU A 283 14.83 -8.30 -14.76
N ALA A 284 14.37 -7.12 -14.32
CA ALA A 284 15.26 -6.03 -13.97
C ALA A 284 16.21 -6.35 -12.80
N LEU A 285 15.72 -7.06 -11.76
CA LEU A 285 16.58 -7.51 -10.66
C LEU A 285 17.67 -8.46 -11.14
N LYS A 286 17.35 -9.39 -12.06
CA LYS A 286 18.31 -10.29 -12.66
C LYS A 286 19.39 -9.55 -13.46
N GLU A 287 19.01 -8.49 -14.22
CA GLU A 287 19.96 -7.64 -14.93
C GLU A 287 20.93 -6.93 -13.97
N TYR A 288 20.48 -6.61 -12.75
CA TYR A 288 21.32 -6.05 -11.70
C TYR A 288 22.13 -7.10 -10.90
N GLY A 289 22.06 -8.39 -11.29
CA GLY A 289 22.72 -9.48 -10.57
C GLY A 289 22.11 -9.78 -9.20
N LYS A 290 20.83 -9.46 -9.00
CA LYS A 290 20.11 -9.70 -7.76
C LYS A 290 19.16 -10.89 -7.89
N ASP A 291 18.91 -11.56 -6.76
CA ASP A 291 17.90 -12.63 -6.71
C ASP A 291 16.52 -12.07 -6.99
N ALA A 292 15.75 -12.81 -7.75
CA ALA A 292 14.34 -12.55 -7.98
C ALA A 292 13.54 -12.54 -6.67
N ILE A 293 12.42 -11.82 -6.67
CA ILE A 293 11.44 -11.87 -5.59
C ILE A 293 10.52 -13.06 -5.84
N ASP A 294 10.37 -13.90 -4.84
CA ASP A 294 9.28 -14.87 -4.79
C ASP A 294 8.01 -14.15 -4.35
N TRP A 295 7.10 -13.98 -5.29
CA TRP A 295 5.84 -13.28 -5.06
C TRP A 295 4.79 -14.16 -4.36
N THR A 296 5.05 -15.45 -4.12
CA THR A 296 4.12 -16.30 -3.37
C THR A 296 4.02 -15.85 -1.91
N ILE A 297 2.83 -16.02 -1.33
CA ILE A 297 2.58 -15.78 0.09
C ILE A 297 1.73 -16.91 0.65
N ASP A 298 2.23 -17.59 1.66
CA ASP A 298 1.59 -18.74 2.33
C ASP A 298 0.72 -18.31 3.52
#